data_9e2f9722094e7bc4b733e17e0c42a56f
#
_entry.id   9e2f9722094e7bc4b733e17e0c42a56f
#
_cell.length_a   1.000
_cell.length_b   1.000
_cell.length_c   1.000
_cell.angle_alpha   90.00
_cell.angle_beta   90.00
_cell.angle_gamma   90.00
#
_symmetry.space_group_name_H-M   'P 1'
#
loop_
_entity.id
_entity.type
_entity.pdbx_description
1 polymer ?
#
loop_
_entity_poly.entity_id
_entity_poly.type
_entity_poly.pdbx_seq_one_letter_code
_entity_poly.pdbx_strand_id
1 'polypeptide(L)'
;MNYKMHLTPEEEEILNGGKGETMAKVMKTLVMYGDAFGATKMVPVTSKMGHLVTSFGLGVMQPVYDLMDQLIAGGALSSQKFSVDPKPLDPNVPSSFLKNIVFKKFMYNMQDSYDAQLAKLGLIDSKSYTCTCYMDEVGNTPKKGDVLSWAESSAVVYANSVLGARCNRNSGIIELFGSIVGRVPYFGLVTDEGRKATWIVEVKTTKKPEAQILGSAIGMKVMEDVPYVKGLDKWIGTELDGYAKAYLKDFGAATASNGAVGLYHIDKLTPEAVEQGESLIAEGAKVYVIDDAELDRVKNNYPVMWKDKNATPKLCFVGCPHLSYDQLVEWTENVCESLKKNGRSKISIPTVFTAAPAVVEKFNATPNAAKLKATGVVLSYICPLMYMNNPLAGKMPVITNSNKLRTYTTSRYYTSAEILDIITKEAK
;
A
#
# COMPACT_ATOMS: atom_id res chain seq x y z
N MET A 1 -32.93 -13.92 10.29
CA MET A 1 -32.52 -13.77 8.88
C MET A 1 -31.96 -15.10 8.43
N ASN A 2 -32.34 -15.60 7.26
CA ASN A 2 -31.72 -16.79 6.70
C ASN A 2 -30.46 -16.36 5.93
N TYR A 3 -29.32 -16.65 6.46
CA TYR A 3 -28.04 -16.47 5.75
C TYR A 3 -27.83 -17.61 4.75
N LYS A 4 -27.17 -17.32 3.63
CA LYS A 4 -26.82 -18.31 2.62
C LYS A 4 -25.54 -19.08 3.00
N MET A 5 -24.69 -18.45 3.78
CA MET A 5 -23.42 -18.98 4.25
C MET A 5 -23.62 -20.09 5.29
N HIS A 6 -22.89 -21.19 5.13
CA HIS A 6 -22.85 -22.27 6.13
C HIS A 6 -21.91 -21.87 7.26
N LEU A 7 -22.46 -21.75 8.46
CA LEU A 7 -21.70 -21.43 9.69
C LEU A 7 -21.44 -22.69 10.51
N THR A 8 -20.29 -22.73 11.16
CA THR A 8 -20.00 -23.76 12.17
C THR A 8 -20.77 -23.49 13.47
N PRO A 9 -20.95 -24.51 14.35
CA PRO A 9 -21.60 -24.28 15.66
C PRO A 9 -20.95 -23.16 16.48
N GLU A 10 -19.62 -23.01 16.42
CA GLU A 10 -18.89 -21.92 17.10
C GLU A 10 -19.23 -20.54 16.49
N GLU A 11 -19.32 -20.47 15.18
CA GLU A 11 -19.69 -19.23 14.46
C GLU A 11 -21.14 -18.84 14.75
N GLU A 12 -22.04 -19.83 14.82
CA GLU A 12 -23.44 -19.61 15.22
C GLU A 12 -23.54 -19.18 16.68
N GLU A 13 -22.74 -19.76 17.59
CA GLU A 13 -22.66 -19.32 18.99
C GLU A 13 -22.28 -17.83 19.09
N ILE A 14 -21.26 -17.38 18.35
CA ILE A 14 -20.84 -15.98 18.33
C ILE A 14 -21.98 -15.11 17.77
N LEU A 15 -22.57 -15.52 16.64
CA LEU A 15 -23.63 -14.78 15.96
C LEU A 15 -24.88 -14.61 16.87
N ASN A 16 -25.19 -15.61 17.67
CA ASN A 16 -26.34 -15.63 18.59
C ASN A 16 -26.04 -15.03 19.97
N GLY A 17 -24.86 -14.44 20.17
CA GLY A 17 -24.51 -13.70 21.38
C GLY A 17 -23.81 -14.51 22.47
N GLY A 18 -23.43 -15.77 22.22
CA GLY A 18 -22.72 -16.61 23.19
C GLY A 18 -21.36 -16.05 23.63
N LYS A 19 -20.77 -15.16 22.83
CA LYS A 19 -19.53 -14.41 23.15
C LYS A 19 -19.79 -12.92 23.44
N GLY A 20 -21.03 -12.55 23.77
CA GLY A 20 -21.46 -11.17 24.05
C GLY A 20 -22.04 -10.43 22.85
N GLU A 21 -22.82 -9.39 23.15
CA GLU A 21 -23.59 -8.63 22.13
C GLU A 21 -22.70 -7.95 21.10
N THR A 22 -21.57 -7.39 21.52
CA THR A 22 -20.62 -6.71 20.62
C THR A 22 -20.00 -7.69 19.62
N MET A 23 -19.58 -8.87 20.09
CA MET A 23 -19.07 -9.93 19.21
C MET A 23 -20.14 -10.44 18.24
N ALA A 24 -21.38 -10.54 18.67
CA ALA A 24 -22.51 -10.91 17.81
C ALA A 24 -22.71 -9.89 16.67
N LYS A 25 -22.63 -8.59 16.96
CA LYS A 25 -22.71 -7.52 15.95
C LYS A 25 -21.57 -7.59 14.94
N VAL A 26 -20.34 -7.82 15.42
CA VAL A 26 -19.15 -8.00 14.57
C VAL A 26 -19.35 -9.20 13.64
N MET A 27 -19.69 -10.36 14.20
CA MET A 27 -19.92 -11.59 13.41
C MET A 27 -21.06 -11.41 12.41
N LYS A 28 -22.17 -10.81 12.83
CA LYS A 28 -23.30 -10.51 11.94
C LYS A 28 -22.89 -9.66 10.74
N THR A 29 -22.04 -8.66 10.94
CA THR A 29 -21.55 -7.80 9.86
C THR A 29 -20.71 -8.60 8.87
N LEU A 30 -19.80 -9.47 9.34
CA LEU A 30 -19.00 -10.33 8.48
C LEU A 30 -19.85 -11.32 7.68
N VAL A 31 -20.86 -11.93 8.32
CA VAL A 31 -21.77 -12.87 7.66
C VAL A 31 -22.60 -12.16 6.58
N MET A 32 -23.18 -11.01 6.91
CA MET A 32 -23.95 -10.21 5.93
C MET A 32 -23.07 -9.75 4.76
N TYR A 33 -21.84 -9.35 5.05
CA TYR A 33 -20.85 -8.97 4.03
C TYR A 33 -20.50 -10.17 3.14
N GLY A 34 -20.18 -11.31 3.73
CA GLY A 34 -19.87 -12.53 3.00
C GLY A 34 -21.05 -12.99 2.12
N ASP A 35 -22.25 -13.00 2.63
CA ASP A 35 -23.47 -13.33 1.86
C ASP A 35 -23.66 -12.41 0.63
N ALA A 36 -23.40 -11.10 0.80
CA ALA A 36 -23.52 -10.12 -0.28
C ALA A 36 -22.52 -10.39 -1.42
N PHE A 37 -21.34 -10.95 -1.10
CA PHE A 37 -20.31 -11.31 -2.06
C PHE A 37 -20.29 -12.80 -2.45
N GLY A 38 -21.32 -13.55 -2.06
CA GLY A 38 -21.48 -14.95 -2.45
C GLY A 38 -20.55 -15.91 -1.71
N ALA A 39 -20.04 -15.54 -0.55
CA ALA A 39 -19.27 -16.46 0.29
C ALA A 39 -20.13 -17.65 0.72
N THR A 40 -19.54 -18.84 0.72
CA THR A 40 -20.23 -20.09 1.10
C THR A 40 -20.01 -20.48 2.56
N LYS A 41 -18.94 -19.98 3.17
CA LYS A 41 -18.52 -20.25 4.55
C LYS A 41 -17.56 -19.20 5.06
N MET A 42 -17.24 -19.23 6.35
CA MET A 42 -16.09 -18.54 6.92
C MET A 42 -14.87 -19.45 6.91
N VAL A 43 -13.67 -18.85 6.83
CA VAL A 43 -12.40 -19.57 6.97
C VAL A 43 -11.53 -18.90 8.03
N PRO A 44 -10.70 -19.66 8.77
CA PRO A 44 -9.79 -19.10 9.76
C PRO A 44 -8.78 -18.16 9.11
N VAL A 45 -8.46 -17.05 9.77
CA VAL A 45 -7.24 -16.27 9.50
C VAL A 45 -6.06 -17.07 10.02
N THR A 46 -5.07 -17.34 9.14
CA THR A 46 -3.92 -18.20 9.47
C THR A 46 -2.61 -17.43 9.61
N SER A 47 -2.58 -16.17 9.14
CA SER A 47 -1.44 -15.29 9.38
C SER A 47 -1.28 -14.94 10.85
N LYS A 48 -0.04 -14.67 11.28
CA LYS A 48 0.23 -14.29 12.66
C LYS A 48 -0.33 -12.93 13.05
N MET A 49 -0.43 -12.01 12.08
CA MET A 49 -0.78 -10.61 12.32
C MET A 49 -1.69 -10.07 11.23
N GLY A 50 -2.61 -9.18 11.64
CA GLY A 50 -3.42 -8.37 10.74
C GLY A 50 -2.68 -7.14 10.23
N HIS A 51 -3.31 -6.43 9.29
CA HIS A 51 -2.88 -5.11 8.84
C HIS A 51 -4.10 -4.24 8.51
N LEU A 52 -4.21 -3.08 9.15
CA LEU A 52 -5.41 -2.27 9.11
C LEU A 52 -5.18 -0.91 8.45
N VAL A 53 -6.19 -0.43 7.76
CA VAL A 53 -6.34 0.95 7.32
C VAL A 53 -7.67 1.49 7.84
N THR A 54 -7.64 2.59 8.60
CA THR A 54 -8.86 3.16 9.19
C THR A 54 -8.87 4.70 9.09
N SER A 55 -8.96 5.41 10.20
CA SER A 55 -9.26 6.85 10.22
C SER A 55 -8.07 7.79 10.11
N PHE A 56 -6.83 7.33 10.25
CA PHE A 56 -5.61 8.17 10.29
C PHE A 56 -5.65 9.31 11.33
N GLY A 57 -6.53 9.23 12.33
CA GLY A 57 -6.72 10.31 13.31
C GLY A 57 -7.47 11.53 12.77
N LEU A 58 -8.19 11.41 11.64
CA LEU A 58 -8.99 12.49 11.05
C LEU A 58 -10.17 12.87 11.95
N GLY A 59 -10.27 14.15 12.33
CA GLY A 59 -11.34 14.65 13.20
C GLY A 59 -12.76 14.47 12.66
N VAL A 60 -12.92 14.35 11.33
CA VAL A 60 -14.22 14.13 10.69
C VAL A 60 -14.69 12.67 10.74
N MET A 61 -13.88 11.76 11.27
CA MET A 61 -14.15 10.32 11.31
C MET A 61 -14.71 9.86 12.68
N GLN A 62 -15.44 10.72 13.40
CA GLN A 62 -16.00 10.43 14.72
C GLN A 62 -16.71 9.06 14.82
N PRO A 63 -17.53 8.64 13.82
CA PRO A 63 -18.20 7.33 13.91
C PRO A 63 -17.22 6.13 13.99
N VAL A 64 -16.01 6.26 13.46
CA VAL A 64 -14.99 5.20 13.57
C VAL A 64 -14.45 5.12 15.00
N TYR A 65 -14.21 6.26 15.65
CA TYR A 65 -13.74 6.29 17.05
C TYR A 65 -14.81 5.79 18.01
N ASP A 66 -16.06 6.16 17.79
CA ASP A 66 -17.19 5.66 18.58
C ASP A 66 -17.35 4.13 18.43
N LEU A 67 -17.16 3.60 17.21
CA LEU A 67 -17.15 2.17 16.98
C LEU A 67 -15.99 1.47 17.71
N MET A 68 -14.78 2.02 17.67
CA MET A 68 -13.62 1.46 18.38
C MET A 68 -13.84 1.45 19.90
N ASP A 69 -14.42 2.51 20.47
CA ASP A 69 -14.77 2.56 21.89
C ASP A 69 -15.83 1.53 22.25
N GLN A 70 -16.85 1.30 21.40
CA GLN A 70 -17.83 0.23 21.59
C GLN A 70 -17.19 -1.15 21.55
N LEU A 71 -16.28 -1.40 20.62
CA LEU A 71 -15.54 -2.67 20.55
C LEU A 71 -14.72 -2.92 21.82
N ILE A 72 -13.99 -1.92 22.28
CA ILE A 72 -13.17 -1.97 23.50
C ILE A 72 -14.05 -2.20 24.74
N ALA A 73 -15.12 -1.42 24.91
CA ALA A 73 -16.04 -1.55 26.03
C ALA A 73 -16.75 -2.90 26.08
N GLY A 74 -17.06 -3.45 24.91
CA GLY A 74 -17.67 -4.78 24.78
C GLY A 74 -16.69 -5.95 24.82
N GLY A 75 -15.41 -5.72 25.05
CA GLY A 75 -14.37 -6.76 25.09
C GLY A 75 -14.07 -7.43 23.74
N ALA A 76 -14.56 -6.85 22.63
CA ALA A 76 -14.31 -7.35 21.27
C ALA A 76 -12.94 -6.86 20.76
N LEU A 77 -11.88 -7.41 21.31
CA LEU A 77 -10.50 -7.10 20.97
C LEU A 77 -10.02 -8.00 19.84
N SER A 78 -8.99 -7.56 19.10
CA SER A 78 -8.42 -8.38 18.04
C SER A 78 -7.83 -9.67 18.60
N SER A 79 -8.16 -10.80 17.98
CA SER A 79 -7.62 -12.12 18.33
C SER A 79 -6.14 -12.29 17.93
N GLN A 80 -5.65 -11.44 17.05
CA GLN A 80 -4.26 -11.37 16.61
C GLN A 80 -3.74 -9.93 16.71
N LYS A 81 -2.43 -9.78 16.87
CA LYS A 81 -1.81 -8.45 16.75
C LYS A 81 -1.91 -7.94 15.32
N PHE A 82 -1.83 -6.62 15.14
CA PHE A 82 -1.87 -6.01 13.82
C PHE A 82 -0.94 -4.79 13.69
N SER A 83 -0.52 -4.52 12.47
CA SER A 83 0.11 -3.27 12.04
C SER A 83 -0.94 -2.36 11.40
N VAL A 84 -0.63 -1.07 11.23
CA VAL A 84 -1.55 -0.05 10.70
C VAL A 84 -0.84 0.81 9.67
N ASP A 85 -1.57 1.42 8.76
CA ASP A 85 -1.07 2.40 7.80
C ASP A 85 -0.29 3.54 8.45
N PRO A 86 0.63 4.19 7.70
CA PRO A 86 1.53 5.19 8.23
C PRO A 86 0.81 6.38 8.85
N LYS A 87 1.42 7.00 9.85
CA LYS A 87 0.92 8.25 10.43
C LYS A 87 0.87 9.39 9.40
N PRO A 88 -0.08 10.31 9.52
CA PRO A 88 -0.21 11.43 8.58
C PRO A 88 0.82 12.54 8.80
N LEU A 89 1.43 12.62 9.98
CA LEU A 89 2.28 13.72 10.41
C LEU A 89 3.62 13.27 11.00
N ASP A 90 4.66 14.00 10.62
CA ASP A 90 5.99 13.97 11.23
C ASP A 90 6.51 15.41 11.34
N PRO A 91 6.94 15.86 12.52
CA PRO A 91 7.49 17.21 12.73
C PRO A 91 8.69 17.53 11.84
N ASN A 92 9.43 16.51 11.39
CA ASN A 92 10.62 16.69 10.55
C ASN A 92 10.27 17.01 9.08
N VAL A 93 9.04 16.75 8.65
CA VAL A 93 8.63 17.04 7.26
C VAL A 93 8.48 18.56 7.09
N PRO A 94 9.11 19.15 6.05
CA PRO A 94 9.05 20.59 5.80
C PRO A 94 7.61 21.09 5.71
N SER A 95 7.22 21.95 6.66
CA SER A 95 5.88 22.53 6.74
C SER A 95 5.94 23.92 7.38
N SER A 96 5.03 24.81 6.97
CA SER A 96 4.89 26.10 7.63
C SER A 96 4.19 25.97 8.98
N PHE A 97 4.45 26.91 9.91
CA PHE A 97 3.82 26.96 11.22
C PHE A 97 2.27 26.89 11.14
N LEU A 98 1.68 27.65 10.20
CA LEU A 98 0.21 27.63 9.97
C LEU A 98 -0.30 26.27 9.52
N LYS A 99 0.42 25.58 8.62
CA LYS A 99 0.06 24.22 8.20
C LYS A 99 0.09 23.25 9.38
N ASN A 100 1.11 23.35 10.23
CA ASN A 100 1.22 22.48 11.41
C ASN A 100 0.06 22.71 12.39
N ILE A 101 -0.41 23.93 12.57
CA ILE A 101 -1.59 24.22 13.39
C ILE A 101 -2.84 23.58 12.77
N VAL A 102 -3.07 23.78 11.46
CA VAL A 102 -4.22 23.19 10.76
C VAL A 102 -4.19 21.68 10.83
N PHE A 103 -3.05 21.06 10.58
CA PHE A 103 -2.92 19.61 10.67
C PHE A 103 -3.22 19.08 12.06
N LYS A 104 -2.55 19.59 13.08
CA LYS A 104 -2.63 19.05 14.45
C LYS A 104 -3.94 19.38 15.16
N LYS A 105 -4.45 20.62 14.99
CA LYS A 105 -5.62 21.07 15.76
C LYS A 105 -6.96 20.83 15.06
N PHE A 106 -6.98 20.73 13.74
CA PHE A 106 -8.25 20.64 12.99
C PHE A 106 -8.40 19.35 12.17
N MET A 107 -7.33 18.90 11.51
CA MET A 107 -7.46 17.73 10.63
C MET A 107 -7.22 16.40 11.36
N TYR A 108 -6.09 16.29 12.03
CA TYR A 108 -5.63 15.06 12.70
C TYR A 108 -5.67 15.20 14.23
N ASN A 109 -6.65 15.92 14.75
CA ASN A 109 -6.81 16.19 16.17
C ASN A 109 -7.20 14.96 17.01
N MET A 110 -7.63 13.88 16.35
CA MET A 110 -7.96 12.60 16.99
C MET A 110 -6.80 11.59 17.00
N GLN A 111 -5.60 11.97 16.49
CA GLN A 111 -4.49 11.01 16.34
C GLN A 111 -4.08 10.35 17.67
N ASP A 112 -3.96 11.10 18.74
CA ASP A 112 -3.54 10.56 20.05
C ASP A 112 -4.62 9.62 20.64
N SER A 113 -5.89 9.99 20.52
CA SER A 113 -7.02 9.15 20.94
C SER A 113 -7.09 7.87 20.12
N TYR A 114 -6.92 8.00 18.81
CA TYR A 114 -6.88 6.87 17.88
C TYR A 114 -5.73 5.91 18.17
N ASP A 115 -4.52 6.42 18.40
CA ASP A 115 -3.36 5.61 18.79
C ASP A 115 -3.64 4.82 20.09
N ALA A 116 -4.31 5.45 21.07
CA ALA A 116 -4.69 4.78 22.32
C ALA A 116 -5.75 3.68 22.11
N GLN A 117 -6.72 3.90 21.23
CA GLN A 117 -7.72 2.90 20.85
C GLN A 117 -7.07 1.71 20.11
N LEU A 118 -6.19 1.97 19.15
CA LEU A 118 -5.47 0.93 18.43
C LEU A 118 -4.61 0.07 19.36
N ALA A 119 -3.91 0.69 20.32
CA ALA A 119 -3.12 -0.03 21.30
C ALA A 119 -3.97 -1.00 22.14
N LYS A 120 -5.17 -0.57 22.56
CA LYS A 120 -6.13 -1.42 23.30
C LYS A 120 -6.69 -2.55 22.43
N LEU A 121 -6.97 -2.28 21.14
CA LEU A 121 -7.55 -3.25 20.21
C LEU A 121 -6.54 -4.34 19.79
N GLY A 122 -5.24 -4.06 19.79
CA GLY A 122 -4.24 -5.07 19.45
C GLY A 122 -3.07 -4.61 18.57
N LEU A 123 -2.86 -3.29 18.39
CA LEU A 123 -1.67 -2.78 17.69
C LEU A 123 -0.39 -3.38 18.29
N ILE A 124 0.56 -3.78 17.42
CA ILE A 124 1.82 -4.40 17.82
C ILE A 124 2.61 -3.44 18.74
N ASP A 125 3.00 -2.28 18.19
CA ASP A 125 3.75 -1.23 18.88
C ASP A 125 3.70 0.10 18.09
N SER A 126 4.40 1.11 18.60
CA SER A 126 4.50 2.44 17.97
C SER A 126 5.31 2.48 16.66
N LYS A 127 6.04 1.41 16.31
CA LYS A 127 6.81 1.28 15.06
C LYS A 127 6.04 0.57 13.95
N SER A 128 4.87 0.03 14.25
CA SER A 128 4.05 -0.77 13.35
C SER A 128 3.12 0.06 12.44
N TYR A 129 3.45 1.33 12.22
CA TYR A 129 2.75 2.26 11.32
C TYR A 129 3.45 2.31 9.96
N THR A 130 2.96 1.52 8.99
CA THR A 130 3.54 1.46 7.65
C THR A 130 2.57 0.83 6.65
N CYS A 131 2.65 1.22 5.38
CA CYS A 131 1.94 0.54 4.27
C CYS A 131 2.75 -0.63 3.68
N THR A 132 3.96 -0.88 4.16
CA THR A 132 4.83 -2.01 3.75
C THR A 132 5.07 -2.96 4.91
N CYS A 133 3.99 -3.37 5.58
CA CYS A 133 4.03 -4.20 6.79
C CYS A 133 4.74 -5.54 6.60
N TYR A 134 4.80 -6.03 5.37
CA TYR A 134 5.44 -7.28 4.95
C TYR A 134 6.97 -7.21 4.85
N MET A 135 7.59 -6.06 5.10
CA MET A 135 9.05 -5.96 5.17
C MET A 135 9.59 -6.72 6.38
N ASP A 136 10.74 -7.38 6.23
CA ASP A 136 11.35 -8.21 7.27
C ASP A 136 11.60 -7.41 8.56
N GLU A 137 11.98 -6.14 8.42
CA GLU A 137 12.21 -5.22 9.53
C GLU A 137 10.93 -4.92 10.33
N VAL A 138 9.76 -5.01 9.71
CA VAL A 138 8.45 -4.80 10.36
C VAL A 138 7.94 -6.08 11.01
N GLY A 139 8.29 -7.24 10.43
CA GLY A 139 8.01 -8.55 11.00
C GLY A 139 6.58 -9.07 10.80
N ASN A 140 5.80 -8.45 9.90
CA ASN A 140 4.45 -8.92 9.52
C ASN A 140 4.47 -9.53 8.12
N THR A 141 5.38 -10.49 7.88
CA THR A 141 5.51 -11.20 6.60
C THR A 141 4.72 -12.51 6.66
N PRO A 142 3.62 -12.66 5.90
CA PRO A 142 2.85 -13.91 5.85
C PRO A 142 3.59 -14.97 5.04
N LYS A 143 3.19 -16.22 5.24
CA LYS A 143 3.64 -17.35 4.46
C LYS A 143 2.72 -17.56 3.25
N LYS A 144 3.24 -18.26 2.23
CA LYS A 144 2.43 -18.73 1.11
C LYS A 144 1.24 -19.56 1.61
N GLY A 145 0.05 -19.27 1.10
CA GLY A 145 -1.20 -19.92 1.48
C GLY A 145 -1.85 -19.38 2.76
N ASP A 146 -1.20 -18.52 3.52
CA ASP A 146 -1.84 -17.89 4.68
C ASP A 146 -3.06 -17.07 4.25
N VAL A 147 -4.15 -17.22 5.00
CA VAL A 147 -5.35 -16.39 4.87
C VAL A 147 -5.19 -15.17 5.76
N LEU A 148 -5.36 -13.99 5.18
CA LEU A 148 -5.11 -12.70 5.84
C LEU A 148 -6.41 -11.94 6.12
N SER A 149 -6.37 -11.09 7.14
CA SER A 149 -7.31 -10.01 7.38
C SER A 149 -6.56 -8.68 7.26
N TRP A 150 -6.33 -8.25 6.01
CA TRP A 150 -5.55 -7.05 5.66
C TRP A 150 -6.36 -6.10 4.79
N ALA A 151 -6.17 -4.80 4.95
CA ALA A 151 -6.96 -3.78 4.26
C ALA A 151 -6.17 -2.85 3.34
N GLU A 152 -4.89 -2.57 3.56
CA GLU A 152 -4.11 -1.65 2.72
C GLU A 152 -3.89 -2.24 1.32
N SER A 153 -4.26 -1.49 0.26
CA SER A 153 -4.33 -2.00 -1.11
C SER A 153 -2.98 -2.44 -1.68
N SER A 154 -1.90 -1.69 -1.43
CA SER A 154 -0.56 -2.08 -1.91
C SER A 154 0.04 -3.23 -1.09
N ALA A 155 -0.33 -3.36 0.18
CA ALA A 155 0.07 -4.49 1.02
C ALA A 155 -0.68 -5.77 0.60
N VAL A 156 -1.98 -5.68 0.36
CA VAL A 156 -2.81 -6.82 -0.09
C VAL A 156 -2.32 -7.36 -1.43
N VAL A 157 -2.12 -6.50 -2.44
CA VAL A 157 -1.67 -6.97 -3.75
C VAL A 157 -0.26 -7.57 -3.69
N TYR A 158 0.63 -7.04 -2.85
CA TYR A 158 1.96 -7.62 -2.65
C TYR A 158 1.88 -8.98 -1.94
N ALA A 159 1.10 -9.08 -0.87
CA ALA A 159 0.92 -10.33 -0.12
C ALA A 159 0.33 -11.44 -1.02
N ASN A 160 -0.70 -11.13 -1.80
CA ASN A 160 -1.31 -12.06 -2.73
C ASN A 160 -0.34 -12.51 -3.83
N SER A 161 0.37 -11.57 -4.45
CA SER A 161 1.12 -11.81 -5.68
C SER A 161 2.55 -12.27 -5.43
N VAL A 162 3.28 -11.58 -4.52
CA VAL A 162 4.71 -11.82 -4.28
C VAL A 162 4.94 -12.86 -3.20
N LEU A 163 4.08 -12.89 -2.17
CA LEU A 163 4.21 -13.82 -1.07
C LEU A 163 3.30 -15.07 -1.22
N GLY A 164 2.32 -15.03 -2.13
CA GLY A 164 1.39 -16.14 -2.34
C GLY A 164 0.39 -16.33 -1.20
N ALA A 165 0.14 -15.32 -0.39
CA ALA A 165 -0.90 -15.32 0.62
C ALA A 165 -2.29 -15.07 0.00
N ARG A 166 -3.35 -15.11 0.80
CA ARG A 166 -4.75 -15.01 0.33
C ARG A 166 -5.50 -13.95 1.10
N CYS A 167 -5.88 -12.88 0.41
CA CYS A 167 -6.62 -11.77 0.99
C CYS A 167 -7.50 -11.08 -0.04
N ASN A 168 -8.74 -10.77 0.31
CA ASN A 168 -9.57 -9.89 -0.49
C ASN A 168 -9.18 -8.41 -0.26
N ARG A 169 -9.57 -7.53 -1.18
CA ARG A 169 -9.46 -6.08 -1.01
C ARG A 169 -10.71 -5.55 -0.31
N ASN A 170 -10.76 -5.65 1.00
CA ASN A 170 -11.88 -5.21 1.80
C ASN A 170 -11.63 -3.82 2.42
N SER A 171 -12.62 -3.28 3.15
CA SER A 171 -12.45 -2.05 3.94
C SER A 171 -11.71 -2.33 5.25
N GLY A 172 -11.08 -1.28 5.83
CA GLY A 172 -10.39 -1.40 7.10
C GLY A 172 -11.26 -1.88 8.26
N ILE A 173 -12.53 -1.57 8.25
CA ILE A 173 -13.48 -2.03 9.31
C ILE A 173 -13.81 -3.52 9.13
N ILE A 174 -14.02 -4.00 7.92
CA ILE A 174 -14.27 -5.43 7.66
C ILE A 174 -13.05 -6.26 8.10
N GLU A 175 -11.84 -5.80 7.80
CA GLU A 175 -10.62 -6.50 8.17
C GLU A 175 -10.31 -6.41 9.68
N LEU A 176 -10.66 -5.31 10.33
CA LEU A 176 -10.65 -5.24 11.79
C LEU A 176 -11.59 -6.29 12.40
N PHE A 177 -12.80 -6.42 11.87
CA PHE A 177 -13.76 -7.43 12.32
C PHE A 177 -13.25 -8.85 12.07
N GLY A 178 -12.64 -9.11 10.91
CA GLY A 178 -11.97 -10.38 10.63
C GLY A 178 -10.85 -10.69 11.61
N SER A 179 -10.03 -9.69 11.98
CA SER A 179 -8.99 -9.83 13.00
C SER A 179 -9.56 -10.06 14.42
N ILE A 180 -10.71 -9.48 14.75
CA ILE A 180 -11.40 -9.68 16.03
C ILE A 180 -11.93 -11.12 16.13
N VAL A 181 -12.66 -11.58 15.11
CA VAL A 181 -13.28 -12.92 15.09
C VAL A 181 -12.27 -14.02 14.80
N GLY A 182 -11.13 -13.67 14.16
CA GLY A 182 -10.13 -14.64 13.69
C GLY A 182 -10.59 -15.40 12.44
N ARG A 183 -11.59 -14.89 11.70
CA ARG A 183 -12.16 -15.53 10.51
C ARG A 183 -12.54 -14.50 9.46
N VAL A 184 -12.52 -14.90 8.18
CA VAL A 184 -12.93 -14.08 7.05
C VAL A 184 -13.87 -14.87 6.14
N PRO A 185 -14.79 -14.21 5.40
CA PRO A 185 -15.66 -14.88 4.44
C PRO A 185 -14.86 -15.48 3.26
N TYR A 186 -15.22 -16.69 2.84
CA TYR A 186 -14.56 -17.44 1.77
C TYR A 186 -15.16 -17.10 0.41
N PHE A 187 -14.59 -16.09 -0.25
CA PHE A 187 -14.95 -15.65 -1.61
C PHE A 187 -13.74 -14.96 -2.30
N GLY A 188 -13.89 -14.62 -3.57
CA GLY A 188 -12.92 -13.81 -4.33
C GLY A 188 -11.49 -14.35 -4.24
N LEU A 189 -10.52 -13.49 -3.93
CA LEU A 189 -9.09 -13.82 -3.92
C LEU A 189 -8.65 -14.79 -2.81
N VAL A 190 -9.55 -15.15 -1.89
CA VAL A 190 -9.31 -16.22 -0.91
C VAL A 190 -9.50 -17.60 -1.52
N THR A 191 -10.31 -17.70 -2.60
CA THR A 191 -10.61 -18.96 -3.32
C THR A 191 -9.64 -19.20 -4.48
N ASP A 192 -9.46 -20.45 -4.90
CA ASP A 192 -8.63 -20.78 -6.06
C ASP A 192 -9.25 -20.23 -7.37
N GLU A 193 -10.57 -20.29 -7.49
CA GLU A 193 -11.27 -19.78 -8.67
C GLU A 193 -11.13 -18.26 -8.82
N GLY A 194 -11.27 -17.49 -7.74
CA GLY A 194 -11.13 -16.04 -7.76
C GLY A 194 -9.69 -15.56 -8.04
N ARG A 195 -8.71 -16.47 -8.04
CA ARG A 195 -7.29 -16.19 -8.37
C ARG A 195 -6.93 -16.50 -9.83
N LYS A 196 -7.87 -17.02 -10.62
CA LYS A 196 -7.67 -17.22 -12.06
C LYS A 196 -7.50 -15.89 -12.78
N ALA A 197 -6.54 -15.84 -13.70
CA ALA A 197 -6.29 -14.66 -14.51
C ALA A 197 -7.27 -14.54 -15.66
N THR A 198 -8.00 -13.46 -15.74
CA THR A 198 -8.92 -13.16 -16.84
C THR A 198 -8.29 -12.26 -17.92
N TRP A 199 -7.04 -11.86 -17.70
CA TRP A 199 -6.22 -11.11 -18.65
C TRP A 199 -4.84 -11.73 -18.80
N ILE A 200 -4.36 -11.78 -20.06
CA ILE A 200 -2.97 -12.04 -20.42
C ILE A 200 -2.37 -10.69 -20.80
N VAL A 201 -1.32 -10.27 -20.08
CA VAL A 201 -0.59 -9.05 -20.39
C VAL A 201 0.77 -9.41 -20.99
N GLU A 202 1.02 -9.01 -22.23
CA GLU A 202 2.28 -9.27 -22.93
C GLU A 202 3.18 -8.01 -22.91
N VAL A 203 4.28 -8.06 -22.16
CA VAL A 203 5.26 -6.97 -22.08
C VAL A 203 6.28 -7.12 -23.22
N LYS A 204 6.14 -6.28 -24.25
CA LYS A 204 6.96 -6.28 -25.48
C LYS A 204 7.85 -5.03 -25.61
N THR A 205 8.30 -4.48 -24.48
CA THR A 205 9.15 -3.30 -24.45
C THR A 205 10.58 -3.58 -24.89
N THR A 206 11.26 -2.60 -25.49
CA THR A 206 12.66 -2.69 -25.91
C THR A 206 13.65 -2.30 -24.81
N LYS A 207 13.17 -1.63 -23.77
CA LYS A 207 13.90 -1.26 -22.55
C LYS A 207 13.12 -1.69 -21.31
N LYS A 208 13.81 -1.80 -20.17
CA LYS A 208 13.17 -2.10 -18.89
C LYS A 208 12.09 -1.05 -18.61
N PRO A 209 10.81 -1.46 -18.44
CA PRO A 209 9.74 -0.52 -18.11
C PRO A 209 9.88 -0.02 -16.67
N GLU A 210 9.52 1.23 -16.45
CA GLU A 210 9.33 1.77 -15.09
C GLU A 210 8.18 1.03 -14.40
N ALA A 211 8.42 0.50 -13.20
CA ALA A 211 7.45 -0.30 -12.44
C ALA A 211 6.10 0.44 -12.25
N GLN A 212 6.18 1.71 -11.91
CA GLN A 212 5.02 2.56 -11.67
C GLN A 212 4.20 2.85 -12.94
N ILE A 213 4.85 2.99 -14.11
CA ILE A 213 4.17 3.25 -15.39
C ILE A 213 3.54 1.95 -15.90
N LEU A 214 4.30 0.83 -15.86
CA LEU A 214 3.77 -0.46 -16.26
C LEU A 214 2.58 -0.88 -15.40
N GLY A 215 2.69 -0.74 -14.08
CA GLY A 215 1.60 -1.03 -13.16
C GLY A 215 0.38 -0.13 -13.40
N SER A 216 0.60 1.16 -13.71
CA SER A 216 -0.49 2.09 -14.06
C SER A 216 -1.19 1.69 -15.36
N ALA A 217 -0.43 1.31 -16.40
CA ALA A 217 -0.99 0.85 -17.67
C ALA A 217 -1.90 -0.38 -17.47
N ILE A 218 -1.40 -1.37 -16.71
CA ILE A 218 -2.17 -2.57 -16.40
C ILE A 218 -3.40 -2.23 -15.56
N GLY A 219 -3.24 -1.49 -14.46
CA GLY A 219 -4.35 -1.15 -13.58
C GLY A 219 -5.49 -0.43 -14.30
N MET A 220 -5.18 0.56 -15.12
CA MET A 220 -6.19 1.29 -15.91
C MET A 220 -6.93 0.41 -16.95
N LYS A 221 -6.30 -0.65 -17.43
CA LYS A 221 -6.88 -1.53 -18.45
C LYS A 221 -7.65 -2.70 -17.83
N VAL A 222 -7.07 -3.31 -16.82
CA VAL A 222 -7.53 -4.56 -16.21
C VAL A 222 -8.59 -4.31 -15.12
N MET A 223 -8.54 -3.13 -14.49
CA MET A 223 -9.41 -2.72 -13.38
C MET A 223 -9.26 -3.65 -12.17
N GLU A 224 -10.32 -4.37 -11.74
CA GLU A 224 -10.31 -5.30 -10.60
C GLU A 224 -9.95 -6.73 -10.96
N ASP A 225 -9.86 -7.06 -12.24
CA ASP A 225 -9.53 -8.39 -12.73
C ASP A 225 -8.09 -8.81 -12.37
N VAL A 226 -7.80 -10.10 -12.50
CA VAL A 226 -6.46 -10.66 -12.24
C VAL A 226 -5.68 -10.76 -13.56
N PRO A 227 -4.53 -10.09 -13.72
CA PRO A 227 -3.65 -10.24 -14.88
C PRO A 227 -2.59 -11.33 -14.69
N TYR A 228 -2.31 -12.09 -15.76
CA TYR A 228 -1.15 -12.94 -15.94
C TYR A 228 -0.17 -12.24 -16.88
N VAL A 229 0.99 -11.80 -16.34
CA VAL A 229 1.95 -10.94 -17.05
C VAL A 229 3.10 -11.76 -17.57
N LYS A 230 3.31 -11.73 -18.91
CA LYS A 230 4.38 -12.43 -19.63
C LYS A 230 5.44 -11.45 -20.14
N GLY A 231 6.69 -11.88 -20.22
CA GLY A 231 7.81 -11.14 -20.81
C GLY A 231 8.45 -10.10 -19.88
N LEU A 232 8.07 -10.08 -18.58
CA LEU A 232 8.74 -9.24 -17.59
C LEU A 232 10.02 -9.89 -17.02
N ASP A 233 10.09 -11.22 -17.09
CA ASP A 233 11.22 -12.05 -16.65
C ASP A 233 12.57 -11.62 -17.28
N LYS A 234 12.57 -11.17 -18.53
CA LYS A 234 13.77 -10.65 -19.21
C LYS A 234 14.38 -9.40 -18.56
N TRP A 235 13.60 -8.68 -17.75
CA TRP A 235 14.00 -7.41 -17.14
C TRP A 235 14.32 -7.50 -15.66
N ILE A 236 13.57 -8.34 -14.93
CA ILE A 236 13.69 -8.46 -13.48
C ILE A 236 14.08 -9.89 -13.03
N GLY A 237 14.39 -10.78 -13.99
CA GLY A 237 14.79 -12.16 -13.70
C GLY A 237 13.64 -13.09 -13.35
N THR A 238 14.00 -14.29 -12.93
CA THR A 238 13.08 -15.37 -12.53
C THR A 238 13.21 -15.75 -11.05
N GLU A 239 13.96 -14.96 -10.29
CA GLU A 239 14.13 -15.12 -8.83
C GLU A 239 13.55 -13.92 -8.09
N LEU A 240 12.83 -14.20 -7.01
CA LEU A 240 12.27 -13.16 -6.13
C LEU A 240 13.35 -12.65 -5.15
N ASP A 241 14.43 -12.10 -5.69
CA ASP A 241 15.47 -11.40 -4.94
C ASP A 241 15.00 -10.01 -4.43
N GLY A 242 15.88 -9.28 -3.77
CA GLY A 242 15.57 -7.94 -3.24
C GLY A 242 15.19 -6.94 -4.35
N TYR A 243 15.85 -7.04 -5.51
CA TYR A 243 15.58 -6.18 -6.66
C TYR A 243 14.21 -6.45 -7.30
N ALA A 244 13.89 -7.71 -7.58
CA ALA A 244 12.60 -8.11 -8.12
C ALA A 244 11.46 -7.75 -7.15
N LYS A 245 11.63 -8.00 -5.85
CA LYS A 245 10.67 -7.64 -4.79
C LYS A 245 10.43 -6.13 -4.73
N ALA A 246 11.47 -5.31 -4.81
CA ALA A 246 11.34 -3.85 -4.81
C ALA A 246 10.60 -3.35 -6.06
N TYR A 247 10.92 -3.89 -7.24
CA TYR A 247 10.20 -3.59 -8.48
C TYR A 247 8.72 -3.97 -8.40
N LEU A 248 8.43 -5.20 -7.96
CA LEU A 248 7.05 -5.70 -7.85
C LEU A 248 6.23 -4.98 -6.76
N LYS A 249 6.87 -4.49 -5.70
CA LYS A 249 6.25 -3.62 -4.70
C LYS A 249 5.70 -2.33 -5.34
N ASP A 250 6.52 -1.66 -6.11
CA ASP A 250 6.15 -0.40 -6.78
C ASP A 250 5.15 -0.63 -7.93
N PHE A 251 5.35 -1.70 -8.71
CA PHE A 251 4.43 -2.18 -9.73
C PHE A 251 3.03 -2.47 -9.16
N GLY A 252 2.97 -3.28 -8.08
CA GLY A 252 1.71 -3.66 -7.44
C GLY A 252 0.96 -2.46 -6.86
N ALA A 253 1.66 -1.50 -6.24
CA ALA A 253 1.03 -0.29 -5.74
C ALA A 253 0.40 0.55 -6.87
N ALA A 254 1.02 0.57 -8.06
CA ALA A 254 0.47 1.26 -9.21
C ALA A 254 -0.73 0.51 -9.82
N THR A 255 -0.69 -0.82 -9.94
CA THR A 255 -1.84 -1.62 -10.42
C THR A 255 -3.05 -1.46 -9.51
N ALA A 256 -2.83 -1.51 -8.19
CA ALA A 256 -3.89 -1.39 -7.19
C ALA A 256 -4.51 0.01 -7.14
N SER A 257 -3.73 1.07 -7.38
CA SER A 257 -4.20 2.45 -7.27
C SER A 257 -4.80 3.02 -8.56
N ASN A 258 -4.37 2.54 -9.73
CA ASN A 258 -4.89 3.00 -11.03
C ASN A 258 -6.01 2.12 -11.58
N GLY A 259 -6.21 0.95 -11.00
CA GLY A 259 -7.36 0.07 -11.14
C GLY A 259 -7.85 -0.33 -9.77
N ALA A 260 -8.09 -1.61 -9.60
CA ALA A 260 -8.42 -2.21 -8.31
C ALA A 260 -7.78 -3.60 -8.19
N VAL A 261 -6.68 -3.84 -8.93
CA VAL A 261 -5.98 -5.13 -8.95
C VAL A 261 -5.58 -5.54 -7.54
N GLY A 262 -6.07 -6.67 -7.09
CA GLY A 262 -5.75 -7.25 -5.77
C GLY A 262 -4.77 -8.43 -5.83
N LEU A 263 -4.53 -8.95 -7.02
CA LEU A 263 -3.61 -10.05 -7.33
C LEU A 263 -3.13 -9.91 -8.78
N TYR A 264 -1.86 -10.14 -9.01
CA TYR A 264 -1.29 -10.38 -10.33
C TYR A 264 -0.37 -11.60 -10.32
N HIS A 265 -0.25 -12.28 -11.45
CA HIS A 265 0.72 -13.33 -11.67
C HIS A 265 1.80 -12.83 -12.63
N ILE A 266 3.08 -12.99 -12.27
CA ILE A 266 4.20 -12.75 -13.19
C ILE A 266 4.75 -14.11 -13.61
N ASP A 267 4.68 -14.39 -14.91
CA ASP A 267 5.16 -15.64 -15.49
C ASP A 267 6.58 -15.98 -15.02
N LYS A 268 6.82 -17.21 -14.59
CA LYS A 268 8.09 -17.75 -14.09
C LYS A 268 8.68 -17.05 -12.84
N LEU A 269 7.95 -16.15 -12.18
CA LEU A 269 8.50 -15.38 -11.08
C LEU A 269 7.66 -15.42 -9.80
N THR A 270 6.36 -15.12 -9.86
CA THR A 270 5.52 -15.13 -8.65
C THR A 270 5.16 -16.54 -8.23
N PRO A 271 4.98 -16.83 -6.93
CA PRO A 271 4.89 -18.19 -6.40
C PRO A 271 3.85 -19.07 -7.10
N GLU A 272 2.65 -18.56 -7.33
CA GLU A 272 1.59 -19.32 -8.00
C GLU A 272 1.88 -19.52 -9.50
N ALA A 273 2.45 -18.50 -10.17
CA ALA A 273 2.82 -18.61 -11.57
C ALA A 273 3.97 -19.64 -11.79
N VAL A 274 4.91 -19.71 -10.85
CA VAL A 274 5.98 -20.74 -10.88
C VAL A 274 5.39 -22.15 -10.69
N GLU A 275 4.43 -22.30 -9.78
CA GLU A 275 3.86 -23.60 -9.43
C GLU A 275 2.86 -24.11 -10.45
N GLN A 276 2.00 -23.24 -10.97
CA GLN A 276 0.83 -23.62 -11.78
C GLN A 276 0.96 -23.17 -13.25
N GLY A 277 1.85 -22.23 -13.55
CA GLY A 277 2.05 -21.71 -14.90
C GLY A 277 0.76 -21.20 -15.53
N GLU A 278 0.60 -21.50 -16.81
CA GLU A 278 -0.56 -21.04 -17.60
C GLU A 278 -1.91 -21.68 -17.20
N SER A 279 -1.93 -22.70 -16.33
CA SER A 279 -3.19 -23.23 -15.79
C SER A 279 -3.94 -22.22 -14.92
N LEU A 280 -3.27 -21.14 -14.50
CA LEU A 280 -3.89 -20.00 -13.83
C LEU A 280 -4.71 -19.11 -14.78
N ILE A 281 -4.53 -19.24 -16.10
CA ILE A 281 -5.24 -18.42 -17.08
C ILE A 281 -6.62 -19.05 -17.31
N ALA A 282 -7.65 -18.24 -17.08
CA ALA A 282 -9.03 -18.65 -17.34
C ALA A 282 -9.29 -18.80 -18.85
N GLU A 283 -10.20 -19.70 -19.22
CA GLU A 283 -10.67 -19.81 -20.60
C GLU A 283 -11.27 -18.46 -21.06
N GLY A 284 -10.93 -18.04 -22.28
CA GLY A 284 -11.40 -16.76 -22.83
C GLY A 284 -10.73 -15.50 -22.24
N ALA A 285 -9.59 -15.65 -21.56
CA ALA A 285 -8.84 -14.51 -21.04
C ALA A 285 -8.50 -13.48 -22.13
N LYS A 286 -8.72 -12.21 -21.83
CA LYS A 286 -8.45 -11.09 -22.75
C LYS A 286 -6.95 -10.86 -22.87
N VAL A 287 -6.49 -10.34 -24.01
CA VAL A 287 -5.07 -10.02 -24.23
C VAL A 287 -4.85 -8.52 -24.25
N TYR A 288 -3.81 -8.06 -23.53
CA TYR A 288 -3.33 -6.70 -23.57
C TYR A 288 -1.83 -6.67 -23.84
N VAL A 289 -1.44 -6.06 -24.96
CA VAL A 289 -0.03 -5.92 -25.36
C VAL A 289 0.47 -4.55 -24.92
N ILE A 290 1.63 -4.52 -24.25
CA ILE A 290 2.29 -3.31 -23.78
C ILE A 290 3.68 -3.23 -24.41
N ASP A 291 3.86 -2.27 -25.28
CA ASP A 291 5.14 -1.87 -25.87
C ASP A 291 5.59 -0.49 -25.34
N ASP A 292 6.71 0.02 -25.87
CA ASP A 292 7.25 1.32 -25.45
C ASP A 292 6.27 2.46 -25.79
N ALA A 293 5.56 2.39 -26.93
CA ALA A 293 4.60 3.41 -27.34
C ALA A 293 3.38 3.45 -26.42
N GLU A 294 2.90 2.31 -25.96
CA GLU A 294 1.79 2.23 -25.00
C GLU A 294 2.19 2.82 -23.62
N LEU A 295 3.42 2.55 -23.14
CA LEU A 295 3.91 3.15 -21.90
C LEU A 295 4.06 4.67 -22.02
N ASP A 296 4.58 5.16 -23.15
CA ASP A 296 4.69 6.59 -23.42
C ASP A 296 3.31 7.24 -23.51
N ARG A 297 2.35 6.60 -24.16
CA ARG A 297 0.96 7.06 -24.22
C ARG A 297 0.35 7.19 -22.82
N VAL A 298 0.53 6.17 -21.96
CA VAL A 298 0.03 6.17 -20.59
C VAL A 298 0.65 7.30 -19.77
N LYS A 299 1.98 7.44 -19.80
CA LYS A 299 2.70 8.50 -19.07
C LYS A 299 2.28 9.89 -19.52
N ASN A 300 2.17 10.13 -20.85
CA ASN A 300 1.86 11.43 -21.41
C ASN A 300 0.40 11.85 -21.16
N ASN A 301 -0.49 10.90 -20.90
CA ASN A 301 -1.88 11.16 -20.57
C ASN A 301 -2.14 11.42 -19.07
N TYR A 302 -1.12 11.39 -18.22
CA TYR A 302 -1.33 11.71 -16.80
C TYR A 302 -1.79 13.15 -16.63
N PRO A 303 -2.89 13.39 -15.89
CA PRO A 303 -3.40 14.74 -15.69
C PRO A 303 -2.44 15.56 -14.82
N VAL A 304 -2.24 16.81 -15.19
CA VAL A 304 -1.56 17.81 -14.37
C VAL A 304 -2.61 18.64 -13.65
N MET A 305 -2.78 18.39 -12.35
CA MET A 305 -3.81 19.02 -11.52
C MET A 305 -3.38 20.34 -10.90
N TRP A 306 -2.17 20.83 -11.18
CA TRP A 306 -1.69 22.11 -10.68
C TRP A 306 -2.43 23.27 -11.34
N LYS A 307 -2.74 24.32 -10.55
CA LYS A 307 -3.38 25.53 -11.05
C LYS A 307 -2.55 26.22 -12.16
N ASP A 308 -1.24 26.32 -11.93
CA ASP A 308 -0.25 26.67 -12.95
C ASP A 308 0.54 25.42 -13.31
N LYS A 309 0.34 24.92 -14.52
CA LYS A 309 0.99 23.70 -15.03
C LYS A 309 2.51 23.82 -15.13
N ASN A 310 3.04 25.04 -15.18
CA ASN A 310 4.47 25.35 -15.31
C ASN A 310 5.09 25.80 -13.98
N ALA A 311 4.35 25.72 -12.87
CA ALA A 311 4.85 26.12 -11.56
C ALA A 311 6.12 25.34 -11.19
N THR A 312 7.07 26.03 -10.54
CA THR A 312 8.25 25.39 -9.99
C THR A 312 7.85 24.46 -8.83
N PRO A 313 8.28 23.20 -8.80
CA PRO A 313 8.02 22.29 -7.69
C PRO A 313 8.50 22.85 -6.35
N LYS A 314 7.69 22.70 -5.31
CA LYS A 314 7.98 23.18 -3.93
C LYS A 314 8.27 22.05 -2.96
N LEU A 315 7.97 20.84 -3.32
CA LEU A 315 8.20 19.65 -2.49
C LEU A 315 8.27 18.41 -3.38
N CYS A 316 9.13 17.48 -3.02
CA CYS A 316 9.23 16.17 -3.65
C CYS A 316 8.97 15.08 -2.62
N PHE A 317 8.12 14.11 -2.95
CA PHE A 317 7.96 12.87 -2.19
C PHE A 317 8.43 11.66 -2.99
N VAL A 318 9.26 10.82 -2.36
CA VAL A 318 9.68 9.51 -2.84
C VAL A 318 9.36 8.48 -1.76
N GLY A 319 8.76 7.35 -2.13
CA GLY A 319 8.41 6.29 -1.17
C GLY A 319 6.91 6.19 -0.87
N CYS A 320 6.08 6.17 -1.91
CA CYS A 320 4.68 5.78 -1.79
C CYS A 320 4.37 4.65 -2.81
N PRO A 321 4.45 3.37 -2.35
CA PRO A 321 4.57 2.88 -0.96
C PRO A 321 5.96 3.11 -0.35
N HIS A 322 6.06 2.96 0.96
CA HIS A 322 7.29 3.13 1.73
C HIS A 322 8.48 2.39 1.08
N LEU A 323 9.64 3.04 1.07
CA LEU A 323 10.88 2.48 0.52
C LEU A 323 11.35 1.30 1.38
N SER A 324 11.91 0.28 0.72
CA SER A 324 12.68 -0.75 1.40
C SER A 324 14.05 -0.21 1.83
N TYR A 325 14.76 -0.97 2.68
CA TYR A 325 16.12 -0.61 3.08
C TYR A 325 17.04 -0.46 1.86
N ASP A 326 17.00 -1.41 0.93
CA ASP A 326 17.84 -1.40 -0.28
C ASP A 326 17.50 -0.22 -1.19
N GLN A 327 16.22 0.11 -1.34
CA GLN A 327 15.79 1.31 -2.08
C GLN A 327 16.29 2.60 -1.42
N LEU A 328 16.30 2.69 -0.08
CA LEU A 328 16.87 3.85 0.61
C LEU A 328 18.38 3.99 0.36
N VAL A 329 19.12 2.89 0.35
CA VAL A 329 20.55 2.87 0.02
C VAL A 329 20.76 3.32 -1.42
N GLU A 330 20.06 2.72 -2.38
CA GLU A 330 20.16 3.06 -3.81
C GLU A 330 19.81 4.55 -4.06
N TRP A 331 18.72 5.05 -3.49
CA TRP A 331 18.34 6.46 -3.62
C TRP A 331 19.39 7.40 -3.01
N THR A 332 19.98 7.02 -1.88
CA THR A 332 21.05 7.82 -1.24
C THR A 332 22.26 7.93 -2.13
N GLU A 333 22.72 6.83 -2.71
CA GLU A 333 23.85 6.78 -3.64
C GLU A 333 23.57 7.59 -4.89
N ASN A 334 22.41 7.38 -5.52
CA ASN A 334 21.99 8.09 -6.72
C ASN A 334 21.89 9.62 -6.51
N VAL A 335 21.36 10.07 -5.37
CA VAL A 335 21.30 11.51 -5.03
C VAL A 335 22.72 12.07 -4.84
N CYS A 336 23.59 11.37 -4.10
CA CYS A 336 24.96 11.82 -3.88
C CYS A 336 25.77 11.91 -5.18
N GLU A 337 25.66 10.90 -6.04
CA GLU A 337 26.33 10.88 -7.35
C GLU A 337 25.82 11.99 -8.28
N SER A 338 24.51 12.16 -8.36
CA SER A 338 23.89 13.19 -9.18
C SER A 338 24.26 14.60 -8.71
N LEU A 339 24.28 14.85 -7.40
CA LEU A 339 24.75 16.12 -6.83
C LEU A 339 26.21 16.38 -7.19
N LYS A 340 27.08 15.38 -7.00
CA LYS A 340 28.50 15.48 -7.35
C LYS A 340 28.68 15.80 -8.85
N LYS A 341 27.94 15.12 -9.73
CA LYS A 341 27.95 15.37 -11.18
C LYS A 341 27.53 16.80 -11.53
N ASN A 342 26.59 17.36 -10.79
CA ASN A 342 26.11 18.73 -10.97
C ASN A 342 26.90 19.79 -10.20
N GLY A 343 28.05 19.44 -9.56
CA GLY A 343 28.87 20.35 -8.76
C GLY A 343 28.20 20.91 -7.51
N ARG A 344 27.24 20.17 -6.95
CA ARG A 344 26.44 20.59 -5.80
C ARG A 344 26.63 19.65 -4.61
N SER A 345 26.31 20.15 -3.42
CA SER A 345 26.32 19.36 -2.19
C SER A 345 24.92 19.16 -1.58
N LYS A 346 23.94 19.95 -2.03
CA LYS A 346 22.56 19.90 -1.50
C LYS A 346 21.54 19.94 -2.62
N ILE A 347 20.42 19.29 -2.37
CA ILE A 347 19.23 19.31 -3.22
C ILE A 347 18.69 20.75 -3.37
N SER A 348 18.03 21.01 -4.51
CA SER A 348 17.45 22.33 -4.86
C SER A 348 16.01 22.51 -4.35
N ILE A 349 15.31 21.40 -4.09
CA ILE A 349 13.89 21.40 -3.70
C ILE A 349 13.76 20.55 -2.44
N PRO A 350 13.01 21.00 -1.41
CA PRO A 350 12.68 20.17 -0.25
C PRO A 350 12.19 18.79 -0.69
N THR A 351 12.87 17.75 -0.24
CA THR A 351 12.61 16.36 -0.65
C THR A 351 12.48 15.47 0.57
N VAL A 352 11.46 14.65 0.59
CA VAL A 352 11.15 13.70 1.66
C VAL A 352 11.15 12.29 1.10
N PHE A 353 11.98 11.44 1.68
CA PHE A 353 11.94 10.00 1.47
C PHE A 353 11.14 9.37 2.60
N THR A 354 10.23 8.42 2.26
CA THR A 354 9.39 7.77 3.26
C THR A 354 9.63 6.27 3.30
N ALA A 355 9.79 5.76 4.53
CA ALA A 355 10.00 4.34 4.80
C ALA A 355 9.35 3.96 6.14
N ALA A 356 9.16 2.65 6.38
CA ALA A 356 8.63 2.14 7.64
C ALA A 356 9.53 2.57 8.82
N PRO A 357 8.98 2.86 10.01
CA PRO A 357 9.78 3.25 11.18
C PRO A 357 10.94 2.30 11.48
N ALA A 358 10.71 0.98 11.39
CA ALA A 358 11.76 -0.03 11.60
C ALA A 358 12.86 0.03 10.52
N VAL A 359 12.51 0.32 9.27
CA VAL A 359 13.46 0.52 8.16
C VAL A 359 14.26 1.80 8.38
N VAL A 360 13.59 2.89 8.81
CA VAL A 360 14.25 4.17 9.16
C VAL A 360 15.26 3.96 10.28
N GLU A 361 14.91 3.23 11.32
CA GLU A 361 15.80 2.92 12.44
C GLU A 361 17.03 2.14 11.98
N LYS A 362 16.83 1.07 11.20
CA LYS A 362 17.93 0.28 10.61
C LYS A 362 18.84 1.15 9.74
N PHE A 363 18.27 1.98 8.87
CA PHE A 363 19.02 2.87 7.98
C PHE A 363 19.83 3.90 8.77
N ASN A 364 19.23 4.50 9.83
CA ASN A 364 19.90 5.50 10.66
C ASN A 364 21.12 4.95 11.42
N ALA A 365 21.22 3.65 11.61
CA ALA A 365 22.39 3.00 12.19
C ALA A 365 23.56 2.81 11.21
N THR A 366 23.42 3.27 9.95
CA THR A 366 24.41 3.10 8.89
C THR A 366 25.10 4.43 8.48
N PRO A 367 26.30 4.39 7.88
CA PRO A 367 26.94 5.59 7.32
C PRO A 367 26.10 6.29 6.25
N ASN A 368 25.20 5.58 5.56
CA ASN A 368 24.34 6.16 4.53
C ASN A 368 23.36 7.20 5.07
N ALA A 369 22.94 7.08 6.33
CA ALA A 369 22.11 8.09 6.98
C ALA A 369 22.79 9.47 7.03
N ALA A 370 24.07 9.52 7.40
CA ALA A 370 24.85 10.75 7.41
C ALA A 370 25.02 11.33 5.99
N LYS A 371 25.28 10.48 4.98
CA LYS A 371 25.35 10.88 3.57
C LYS A 371 24.03 11.50 3.12
N LEU A 372 22.90 10.81 3.33
CA LEU A 372 21.58 11.31 2.93
C LEU A 372 21.25 12.64 3.62
N LYS A 373 21.46 12.74 4.92
CA LYS A 373 21.24 13.98 5.70
C LYS A 373 22.07 15.14 5.17
N ALA A 374 23.32 14.90 4.76
CA ALA A 374 24.21 15.93 4.20
C ALA A 374 23.66 16.52 2.91
N THR A 375 22.90 15.76 2.11
CA THR A 375 22.25 16.23 0.88
C THR A 375 21.09 17.17 1.13
N GLY A 376 20.54 17.20 2.34
CA GLY A 376 19.34 17.95 2.69
C GLY A 376 18.02 17.20 2.50
N VAL A 377 18.05 15.94 2.04
CA VAL A 377 16.88 15.07 2.00
C VAL A 377 16.42 14.73 3.42
N VAL A 378 15.13 14.82 3.67
CA VAL A 378 14.49 14.44 4.93
C VAL A 378 13.99 12.99 4.83
N LEU A 379 14.38 12.15 5.77
CA LEU A 379 13.84 10.79 5.91
C LEU A 379 12.68 10.82 6.92
N SER A 380 11.55 10.24 6.56
CA SER A 380 10.32 10.25 7.35
C SER A 380 9.58 8.92 7.25
N TYR A 381 8.63 8.70 8.15
CA TYR A 381 7.72 7.54 8.18
C TYR A 381 6.26 7.91 7.88
N ILE A 382 5.99 9.13 7.39
CA ILE A 382 4.62 9.57 7.13
C ILE A 382 3.99 8.89 5.92
N CYS A 383 2.67 8.99 5.84
CA CYS A 383 1.91 8.74 4.64
C CYS A 383 1.88 10.01 3.76
N PRO A 384 2.62 10.07 2.63
CA PRO A 384 2.58 11.24 1.74
C PRO A 384 1.18 11.56 1.22
N LEU A 385 0.37 10.51 1.00
CA LEU A 385 -1.01 10.66 0.54
C LEU A 385 -1.84 11.45 1.55
N MET A 386 -1.77 11.09 2.85
CA MET A 386 -2.49 11.79 3.90
C MET A 386 -1.94 13.20 4.12
N TYR A 387 -0.63 13.40 4.00
CA TYR A 387 -0.03 14.73 4.02
C TYR A 387 -0.58 15.63 2.91
N MET A 388 -0.74 15.10 1.68
CA MET A 388 -1.24 15.84 0.51
C MET A 388 -2.75 16.04 0.50
N ASN A 389 -3.51 15.17 1.17
CA ASN A 389 -4.97 15.16 1.13
C ASN A 389 -5.59 16.22 2.06
N ASN A 390 -5.19 17.47 1.90
CA ASN A 390 -5.73 18.61 2.64
C ASN A 390 -5.71 19.89 1.78
N PRO A 391 -6.54 20.88 2.10
CA PRO A 391 -6.70 22.10 1.28
C PRO A 391 -5.43 22.93 1.10
N LEU A 392 -4.48 22.86 2.04
CA LEU A 392 -3.27 23.65 2.01
C LEU A 392 -2.15 22.96 1.22
N ALA A 393 -1.87 21.68 1.51
CA ALA A 393 -0.86 20.93 0.77
C ALA A 393 -1.35 20.56 -0.64
N GLY A 394 -2.63 20.25 -0.81
CA GLY A 394 -3.23 19.92 -2.12
C GLY A 394 -3.16 21.04 -3.16
N LYS A 395 -2.86 22.28 -2.76
CA LYS A 395 -2.62 23.41 -3.69
C LYS A 395 -1.15 23.61 -4.05
N MET A 396 -0.23 22.86 -3.40
CA MET A 396 1.19 23.00 -3.68
C MET A 396 1.59 22.22 -4.93
N PRO A 397 2.52 22.74 -5.76
CA PRO A 397 3.15 21.97 -6.82
C PRO A 397 4.12 20.94 -6.21
N VAL A 398 3.63 19.74 -6.01
CA VAL A 398 4.38 18.60 -5.45
C VAL A 398 4.68 17.59 -6.55
N ILE A 399 5.92 17.07 -6.56
CA ILE A 399 6.36 16.04 -7.50
C ILE A 399 6.60 14.71 -6.78
N THR A 400 6.46 13.62 -7.52
CA THR A 400 6.62 12.25 -6.99
C THR A 400 6.91 11.27 -8.11
N ASN A 401 7.58 10.17 -7.79
CA ASN A 401 7.68 8.99 -8.64
C ASN A 401 6.64 7.91 -8.33
N SER A 402 5.61 8.24 -7.54
CA SER A 402 4.54 7.33 -7.17
C SER A 402 3.26 7.60 -7.97
N ASN A 403 2.80 6.60 -8.71
CA ASN A 403 1.49 6.65 -9.35
C ASN A 403 0.33 6.60 -8.33
N LYS A 404 0.51 5.92 -7.19
CA LYS A 404 -0.49 5.94 -6.11
C LYS A 404 -0.70 7.36 -5.59
N LEU A 405 0.40 8.08 -5.28
CA LEU A 405 0.31 9.46 -4.80
C LEU A 405 -0.28 10.40 -5.85
N ARG A 406 0.13 10.26 -7.13
CA ARG A 406 -0.44 11.03 -8.25
C ARG A 406 -1.95 10.78 -8.41
N THR A 407 -2.38 9.52 -8.32
CA THR A 407 -3.80 9.16 -8.58
C THR A 407 -4.74 9.77 -7.55
N TYR A 408 -4.33 9.81 -6.29
CA TYR A 408 -5.20 10.25 -5.18
C TYR A 408 -4.99 11.70 -4.74
N THR A 409 -4.01 12.41 -5.32
CA THR A 409 -3.69 13.79 -4.93
C THR A 409 -3.39 14.67 -6.16
N THR A 410 -3.04 15.92 -5.91
CA THR A 410 -2.58 16.84 -6.96
C THR A 410 -1.10 16.71 -7.30
N SER A 411 -0.39 15.74 -6.71
CA SER A 411 1.03 15.51 -6.99
C SER A 411 1.24 15.10 -8.45
N ARG A 412 2.28 15.66 -9.08
CA ARG A 412 2.64 15.36 -10.46
C ARG A 412 3.66 14.24 -10.50
N TYR A 413 3.41 13.27 -11.38
CA TYR A 413 4.30 12.14 -11.59
C TYR A 413 5.51 12.51 -12.46
N TYR A 414 6.67 12.04 -12.04
CA TYR A 414 7.92 12.02 -12.78
C TYR A 414 8.64 10.68 -12.55
N THR A 415 9.39 10.20 -13.53
CA THR A 415 10.23 9.00 -13.36
C THR A 415 11.32 9.23 -12.31
N SER A 416 11.89 8.17 -11.78
CA SER A 416 12.99 8.28 -10.80
C SER A 416 14.18 9.08 -11.35
N ALA A 417 14.51 8.90 -12.63
CA ALA A 417 15.57 9.67 -13.28
C ALA A 417 15.22 11.16 -13.43
N GLU A 418 13.98 11.48 -13.79
CA GLU A 418 13.49 12.87 -13.85
C GLU A 418 13.47 13.53 -12.46
N ILE A 419 13.08 12.81 -11.40
CA ILE A 419 13.13 13.29 -10.02
C ILE A 419 14.58 13.63 -9.62
N LEU A 420 15.54 12.72 -9.87
CA LEU A 420 16.95 12.97 -9.57
C LEU A 420 17.44 14.24 -10.28
N ASP A 421 17.12 14.39 -11.55
CA ASP A 421 17.48 15.58 -12.34
C ASP A 421 16.91 16.86 -11.73
N ILE A 422 15.61 16.85 -11.38
CA ILE A 422 14.91 18.02 -10.83
C ILE A 422 15.48 18.44 -9.48
N ILE A 423 15.72 17.49 -8.58
CA ILE A 423 16.14 17.82 -7.20
C ILE A 423 17.64 18.10 -7.07
N THR A 424 18.47 17.70 -8.04
CA THR A 424 19.94 17.85 -7.95
C THR A 424 20.51 18.94 -8.86
N LYS A 425 19.77 19.42 -9.87
CA LYS A 425 20.14 20.60 -10.68
C LYS A 425 19.77 21.90 -9.97
N GLU A 426 20.31 23.02 -10.45
CA GLU A 426 19.88 24.34 -9.99
C GLU A 426 18.39 24.55 -10.28
N ALA A 427 17.67 25.09 -9.29
CA ALA A 427 16.32 25.55 -9.52
C ALA A 427 16.37 26.72 -10.53
N LYS A 428 15.76 26.52 -11.69
CA LYS A 428 15.61 27.58 -12.72
C LYS A 428 14.60 28.61 -12.24
#